data_e98e118ac8757c9be92cba4c8f416a7a
#
_entry.id   e98e118ac8757c9be92cba4c8f416a7a
#
_cell.length_a   1.000
_cell.length_b   1.000
_cell.length_c   1.000
_cell.angle_alpha   90.00
_cell.angle_beta   90.00
_cell.angle_gamma   90.00
#
_symmetry.space_group_name_H-M   'P 1'
#
loop_
_entity.id
_entity.type
_entity.pdbx_description
1 polymer ?
#
loop_
_entity_poly.entity_id
_entity_poly.type
_entity_poly.pdbx_seq_one_letter_code
_entity_poly.pdbx_strand_id
1 'polypeptide(L)'
;MIRILKRLFRMMAQYKKRLYLGIVLSMINNILGIVPIVCGVWVIKTILDDINGSTVLNQNFVFMLIGIIVGTILLRWLLAYIRATKQDSIAHEVTSTERLKIGDILKRVSLGFLQRKNMGELTTAITTDLAFFEMQAMNVINNIVDSYIFLLITIVFLLFFSPALGISALIAVIISSIGLDRKSTRLN
;
A
#
# COMPACT_ATOMS: atom_id res chain seq x y z
N MET A 1 2.71 -11.22 12.91
CA MET A 1 2.61 -10.14 11.92
C MET A 1 2.97 -8.76 12.51
N ILE A 2 2.32 -8.30 13.55
CA ILE A 2 2.57 -6.99 14.21
C ILE A 2 4.03 -6.82 14.69
N ARG A 3 4.66 -7.88 15.24
CA ARG A 3 6.06 -7.83 15.69
C ARG A 3 7.04 -7.57 14.54
N ILE A 4 6.80 -8.16 13.37
CA ILE A 4 7.64 -7.98 12.17
C ILE A 4 7.49 -6.55 11.68
N LEU A 5 6.25 -6.05 11.57
CA LEU A 5 5.96 -4.68 11.17
C LEU A 5 6.65 -3.66 12.10
N LYS A 6 6.54 -3.87 13.42
CA LYS A 6 7.19 -3.01 14.42
C LYS A 6 8.73 -3.01 14.29
N ARG A 7 9.32 -4.15 13.92
CA ARG A 7 10.77 -4.27 13.68
C ARG A 7 11.18 -3.54 12.41
N LEU A 8 10.40 -3.68 11.31
CA LEU A 8 10.61 -2.95 10.06
C LEU A 8 10.50 -1.43 10.28
N PHE A 9 9.45 -0.97 10.94
CA PHE A 9 9.29 0.45 11.28
C PHE A 9 10.43 0.99 12.15
N ARG A 10 10.99 0.17 13.04
CA ARG A 10 12.13 0.57 13.87
C ARG A 10 13.41 0.72 13.04
N MET A 11 13.66 -0.17 12.08
CA MET A 11 14.81 -0.07 11.18
C MET A 11 14.70 1.18 10.26
N MET A 12 13.48 1.53 9.86
CA MET A 12 13.20 2.70 9.01
C MET A 12 12.94 3.98 9.81
N ALA A 13 13.15 3.98 11.14
CA ALA A 13 12.80 5.10 12.03
C ALA A 13 13.49 6.42 11.67
N GLN A 14 14.68 6.36 11.09
CA GLN A 14 15.40 7.56 10.60
C GLN A 14 14.73 8.22 9.39
N TYR A 15 13.89 7.49 8.65
CA TYR A 15 13.19 7.96 7.44
C TYR A 15 11.71 8.30 7.68
N LYS A 16 11.29 8.54 8.92
CA LYS A 16 9.89 8.77 9.33
C LYS A 16 9.16 9.79 8.45
N LYS A 17 9.80 10.92 8.14
CA LYS A 17 9.19 11.98 7.32
C LYS A 17 8.80 11.48 5.93
N ARG A 18 9.66 10.68 5.29
CA ARG A 18 9.40 10.12 3.95
C ARG A 18 8.34 9.02 4.00
N LEU A 19 8.32 8.21 5.08
CA LEU A 19 7.26 7.22 5.31
C LEU A 19 5.89 7.89 5.51
N TYR A 20 5.81 8.93 6.35
CA TYR A 20 4.56 9.68 6.53
C TYR A 20 4.08 10.34 5.24
N LEU A 21 4.99 10.92 4.46
CA LEU A 21 4.65 11.47 3.15
C LEU A 21 4.07 10.40 2.22
N GLY A 22 4.66 9.21 2.19
CA GLY A 22 4.13 8.08 1.43
C GLY A 22 2.72 7.66 1.87
N ILE A 23 2.46 7.60 3.19
CA ILE A 23 1.14 7.28 3.74
C ILE A 23 0.11 8.34 3.32
N VAL A 24 0.44 9.62 3.42
CA VAL A 24 -0.45 10.72 3.00
C VAL A 24 -0.74 10.64 1.50
N LEU A 25 0.27 10.39 0.67
CA LEU A 25 0.08 10.22 -0.78
C LEU A 25 -0.82 9.02 -1.09
N SER A 26 -0.68 7.91 -0.34
CA SER A 26 -1.57 6.75 -0.44
C SER A 26 -3.00 7.09 -0.09
N MET A 27 -3.24 7.86 0.98
CA MET A 27 -4.59 8.29 1.35
C MET A 27 -5.23 9.11 0.22
N ILE A 28 -4.53 10.10 -0.31
CA ILE A 28 -5.03 10.92 -1.42
C ILE A 28 -5.28 10.06 -2.66
N ASN A 29 -4.37 9.15 -3.01
CA ASN A 29 -4.51 8.25 -4.15
C ASN A 29 -5.73 7.32 -4.02
N ASN A 30 -6.00 6.80 -2.81
CA ASN A 30 -7.16 5.95 -2.55
C ASN A 30 -8.48 6.74 -2.60
N ILE A 31 -8.52 7.97 -2.09
CA ILE A 31 -9.69 8.87 -2.20
C ILE A 31 -9.98 9.17 -3.69
N LEU A 32 -8.96 9.52 -4.46
CA LEU A 32 -9.10 9.75 -5.90
C LEU A 32 -9.58 8.51 -6.66
N GLY A 33 -9.31 7.30 -6.13
CA GLY A 33 -9.79 6.04 -6.69
C GLY A 33 -11.31 5.88 -6.66
N ILE A 34 -12.02 6.63 -5.83
CA ILE A 34 -13.49 6.63 -5.75
C ILE A 34 -14.11 7.44 -6.89
N VAL A 35 -13.42 8.45 -7.42
CA VAL A 35 -13.94 9.37 -8.44
C VAL A 35 -14.47 8.63 -9.68
N PRO A 36 -13.75 7.69 -10.31
CA PRO A 36 -14.26 6.94 -11.46
C PRO A 36 -15.52 6.14 -11.13
N ILE A 37 -15.64 5.62 -9.90
CA ILE A 37 -16.82 4.85 -9.46
C ILE A 37 -18.03 5.78 -9.36
N VAL A 38 -17.86 6.96 -8.77
CA VAL A 38 -18.92 7.98 -8.68
C VAL A 38 -19.35 8.44 -10.08
N CYS A 39 -18.39 8.68 -10.97
CA CYS A 39 -18.69 9.00 -12.38
C CYS A 39 -19.50 7.90 -13.05
N GLY A 40 -19.15 6.62 -12.81
CA GLY A 40 -19.92 5.47 -13.33
C GLY A 40 -21.37 5.45 -12.84
N VAL A 41 -21.58 5.70 -11.54
CA VAL A 41 -22.94 5.79 -10.96
C VAL A 41 -23.73 6.94 -11.60
N TRP A 42 -23.10 8.09 -11.82
CA TRP A 42 -23.74 9.22 -12.49
C TRP A 42 -24.14 8.92 -13.93
N VAL A 43 -23.28 8.21 -14.70
CA VAL A 43 -23.61 7.75 -16.04
C VAL A 43 -24.85 6.84 -16.04
N ILE A 44 -24.85 5.84 -15.15
CA ILE A 44 -25.99 4.90 -15.03
C ILE A 44 -27.28 5.67 -14.70
N LYS A 45 -27.22 6.57 -13.72
CA LYS A 45 -28.36 7.40 -13.35
C LYS A 45 -28.88 8.22 -14.54
N THR A 46 -28.01 8.90 -15.27
CA THR A 46 -28.38 9.72 -16.42
C THR A 46 -29.01 8.89 -17.54
N ILE A 47 -28.50 7.67 -17.79
CA ILE A 47 -29.08 6.75 -18.77
C ILE A 47 -30.49 6.32 -18.33
N LEU A 48 -30.72 5.99 -17.08
CA LEU A 48 -32.04 5.63 -16.56
C LEU A 48 -33.02 6.79 -16.63
N ASP A 49 -32.58 8.02 -16.36
CA ASP A 49 -33.40 9.23 -16.47
C ASP A 49 -33.76 9.55 -17.93
N ASP A 50 -32.87 9.28 -18.88
CA ASP A 50 -33.13 9.42 -20.33
C ASP A 50 -34.14 8.41 -20.84
N ILE A 51 -34.05 7.13 -20.42
CA ILE A 51 -35.02 6.09 -20.74
C ILE A 51 -36.44 6.45 -20.22
N ASN A 52 -36.49 7.10 -19.06
CA ASN A 52 -37.76 7.57 -18.48
C ASN A 52 -38.25 8.89 -19.11
N GLY A 53 -37.56 9.43 -20.12
CA GLY A 53 -37.94 10.65 -20.84
C GLY A 53 -37.72 11.95 -20.04
N SER A 54 -36.95 11.89 -18.96
CA SER A 54 -36.76 13.03 -18.06
C SER A 54 -35.56 13.95 -18.44
N THR A 55 -34.57 13.42 -19.17
CA THR A 55 -33.36 14.17 -19.58
C THR A 55 -32.81 13.62 -20.89
N VAL A 56 -32.25 14.48 -21.73
CA VAL A 56 -31.55 14.09 -22.97
C VAL A 56 -30.07 14.00 -22.68
N LEU A 57 -29.45 12.87 -23.05
CA LEU A 57 -28.00 12.69 -22.96
C LEU A 57 -27.29 13.80 -23.76
N ASN A 58 -26.65 14.73 -23.05
CA ASN A 58 -25.91 15.80 -23.70
C ASN A 58 -24.47 15.35 -23.97
N GLN A 59 -23.98 15.50 -25.19
CA GLN A 59 -22.64 15.16 -25.60
C GLN A 59 -21.58 15.87 -24.74
N ASN A 60 -21.81 17.12 -24.34
CA ASN A 60 -20.92 17.88 -23.47
C ASN A 60 -20.78 17.25 -22.07
N PHE A 61 -21.83 16.63 -21.53
CA PHE A 61 -21.80 15.92 -20.27
C PHE A 61 -20.88 14.70 -20.34
N VAL A 62 -20.94 13.95 -21.43
CA VAL A 62 -20.07 12.78 -21.65
C VAL A 62 -18.60 13.19 -21.74
N PHE A 63 -18.30 14.23 -22.51
CA PHE A 63 -16.92 14.76 -22.60
C PHE A 63 -16.39 15.28 -21.27
N MET A 64 -17.23 15.94 -20.47
CA MET A 64 -16.86 16.39 -19.12
C MET A 64 -16.51 15.20 -18.22
N LEU A 65 -17.29 14.12 -18.21
CA LEU A 65 -17.01 12.93 -17.40
C LEU A 65 -15.72 12.23 -17.84
N ILE A 66 -15.52 12.10 -19.17
CA ILE A 66 -14.28 11.54 -19.70
C ILE A 66 -13.08 12.40 -19.24
N GLY A 67 -13.20 13.72 -19.32
CA GLY A 67 -12.16 14.65 -18.84
C GLY A 67 -11.83 14.48 -17.37
N ILE A 68 -12.86 14.33 -16.51
CA ILE A 68 -12.67 14.08 -15.06
C ILE A 68 -11.96 12.74 -14.83
N ILE A 69 -12.37 11.69 -15.52
CA ILE A 69 -11.76 10.36 -15.37
C ILE A 69 -10.31 10.39 -15.82
N VAL A 70 -10.02 10.92 -17.00
CA VAL A 70 -8.64 11.03 -17.52
C VAL A 70 -7.77 11.90 -16.60
N GLY A 71 -8.27 13.06 -16.17
CA GLY A 71 -7.57 13.92 -15.22
C GLY A 71 -7.26 13.22 -13.89
N THR A 72 -8.21 12.46 -13.38
CA THR A 72 -8.03 11.67 -12.15
C THR A 72 -6.97 10.59 -12.33
N ILE A 73 -6.97 9.88 -13.46
CA ILE A 73 -5.97 8.85 -13.75
C ILE A 73 -4.56 9.46 -13.83
N LEU A 74 -4.41 10.58 -14.54
CA LEU A 74 -3.11 11.28 -14.65
C LEU A 74 -2.62 11.77 -13.30
N LEU A 75 -3.50 12.32 -12.47
CA LEU A 75 -3.16 12.77 -11.12
C LEU A 75 -2.74 11.60 -10.23
N ARG A 76 -3.47 10.49 -10.27
CA ARG A 76 -3.11 9.27 -9.54
C ARG A 76 -1.76 8.71 -9.97
N TRP A 77 -1.48 8.71 -11.27
CA TRP A 77 -0.18 8.29 -11.80
C TRP A 77 0.96 9.17 -11.26
N LEU A 78 0.77 10.50 -11.25
CA LEU A 78 1.73 11.44 -10.71
C LEU A 78 2.00 11.21 -9.22
N LEU A 79 0.94 11.04 -8.42
CA LEU A 79 1.05 10.76 -6.98
C LEU A 79 1.76 9.43 -6.72
N ALA A 80 1.45 8.39 -7.49
CA ALA A 80 2.11 7.09 -7.39
C ALA A 80 3.61 7.19 -7.74
N TYR A 81 3.96 7.97 -8.77
CA TYR A 81 5.34 8.22 -9.14
C TYR A 81 6.13 8.94 -8.03
N ILE A 82 5.55 10.00 -7.44
CA ILE A 82 6.18 10.73 -6.32
C ILE A 82 6.37 9.80 -5.13
N ARG A 83 5.37 8.96 -4.82
CA ARG A 83 5.44 7.97 -3.75
C ARG A 83 6.56 6.96 -4.00
N ALA A 84 6.60 6.34 -5.17
CA ALA A 84 7.63 5.37 -5.54
C ALA A 84 9.04 5.97 -5.38
N THR A 85 9.25 7.17 -5.89
CA THR A 85 10.56 7.84 -5.83
C THR A 85 10.98 8.20 -4.40
N LYS A 86 10.05 8.62 -3.53
CA LYS A 86 10.39 9.12 -2.19
C LYS A 86 10.32 8.04 -1.11
N GLN A 87 9.40 7.11 -1.22
CA GLN A 87 9.15 6.11 -0.18
C GLN A 87 9.84 4.78 -0.48
N ASP A 88 9.73 4.26 -1.70
CA ASP A 88 10.26 2.94 -2.01
C ASP A 88 11.79 2.92 -2.00
N SER A 89 12.43 4.06 -2.30
CA SER A 89 13.89 4.21 -2.18
C SER A 89 14.42 4.04 -0.74
N ILE A 90 13.56 4.10 0.29
CA ILE A 90 13.96 3.87 1.69
C ILE A 90 14.52 2.45 1.87
N ALA A 91 13.91 1.44 1.25
CA ALA A 91 14.38 0.06 1.35
C ALA A 91 15.81 -0.08 0.82
N HIS A 92 16.10 0.53 -0.33
CA HIS A 92 17.44 0.55 -0.91
C HIS A 92 18.48 1.23 -0.01
N GLU A 93 18.12 2.38 0.59
CA GLU A 93 19.00 3.10 1.50
C GLU A 93 19.29 2.31 2.79
N VAL A 94 18.25 1.67 3.37
CA VAL A 94 18.40 0.82 4.57
C VAL A 94 19.27 -0.38 4.25
N THR A 95 19.01 -1.10 3.16
CA THR A 95 19.77 -2.29 2.78
C THR A 95 21.22 -1.95 2.46
N SER A 96 21.48 -0.85 1.77
CA SER A 96 22.84 -0.38 1.50
C SER A 96 23.60 -0.09 2.80
N THR A 97 22.95 0.58 3.74
CA THR A 97 23.54 0.86 5.06
C THR A 97 23.84 -0.43 5.84
N GLU A 98 22.94 -1.40 5.83
CA GLU A 98 23.15 -2.69 6.50
C GLU A 98 24.27 -3.50 5.84
N ARG A 99 24.38 -3.50 4.50
CA ARG A 99 25.50 -4.13 3.78
C ARG A 99 26.85 -3.53 4.18
N LEU A 100 26.93 -2.20 4.29
CA LEU A 100 28.16 -1.53 4.74
C LEU A 100 28.52 -1.91 6.17
N LYS A 101 27.55 -1.92 7.10
CA LYS A 101 27.77 -2.34 8.49
C LYS A 101 28.27 -3.78 8.57
N ILE A 102 27.70 -4.70 7.82
CA ILE A 102 28.14 -6.09 7.77
C ILE A 102 29.56 -6.17 7.23
N GLY A 103 29.88 -5.43 6.17
CA GLY A 103 31.23 -5.35 5.63
C GLY A 103 32.26 -4.85 6.65
N ASP A 104 31.92 -3.84 7.43
CA ASP A 104 32.80 -3.30 8.48
C ASP A 104 32.97 -4.28 9.65
N ILE A 105 31.93 -5.03 10.01
CA ILE A 105 32.03 -6.10 11.01
C ILE A 105 32.96 -7.20 10.50
N LEU A 106 32.77 -7.64 9.25
CA LEU A 106 33.60 -8.70 8.64
C LEU A 106 35.09 -8.36 8.58
N LYS A 107 35.44 -7.09 8.35
CA LYS A 107 36.84 -6.62 8.40
C LYS A 107 37.49 -6.76 9.77
N ARG A 108 36.68 -6.76 10.85
CA ARG A 108 37.17 -6.83 12.25
C ARG A 108 37.15 -8.24 12.83
N VAL A 109 36.54 -9.20 12.13
CA VAL A 109 36.43 -10.58 12.59
C VAL A 109 37.72 -11.35 12.30
N SER A 110 38.13 -12.22 13.24
CA SER A 110 39.32 -13.06 13.06
C SER A 110 39.17 -14.09 11.95
N LEU A 111 40.25 -14.38 11.26
CA LEU A 111 40.31 -15.38 10.20
C LEU A 111 39.78 -16.76 10.63
N GLY A 112 40.05 -17.15 11.87
CA GLY A 112 39.56 -18.41 12.46
C GLY A 112 38.03 -18.48 12.63
N PHE A 113 37.36 -17.34 12.77
CA PHE A 113 35.89 -17.29 12.77
C PHE A 113 35.35 -17.52 11.34
N LEU A 114 35.96 -16.87 10.35
CA LEU A 114 35.58 -17.02 8.96
C LEU A 114 35.76 -18.44 8.43
N GLN A 115 36.79 -19.15 8.89
CA GLN A 115 37.02 -20.55 8.55
C GLN A 115 36.04 -21.52 9.22
N ARG A 116 35.53 -21.21 10.43
CA ARG A 116 34.55 -22.03 11.15
C ARG A 116 33.12 -21.81 10.68
N LYS A 117 32.79 -20.64 10.16
CA LYS A 117 31.48 -20.35 9.56
C LYS A 117 31.50 -20.70 8.08
N ASN A 118 30.39 -21.28 7.63
CA ASN A 118 30.23 -21.55 6.21
C ASN A 118 30.16 -20.22 5.42
N MET A 119 31.24 -19.92 4.71
CA MET A 119 31.34 -18.68 3.90
C MET A 119 30.22 -18.58 2.86
N GLY A 120 29.72 -19.71 2.36
CA GLY A 120 28.57 -19.75 1.46
C GLY A 120 27.28 -19.23 2.12
N GLU A 121 27.01 -19.66 3.35
CA GLU A 121 25.85 -19.20 4.13
C GLU A 121 25.91 -17.67 4.40
N LEU A 122 27.09 -17.17 4.74
CA LEU A 122 27.31 -15.75 4.98
C LEU A 122 27.13 -14.92 3.70
N THR A 123 27.65 -15.41 2.59
CA THR A 123 27.51 -14.78 1.28
C THR A 123 26.03 -14.75 0.85
N THR A 124 25.31 -15.87 1.02
CA THR A 124 23.87 -15.95 0.73
C THR A 124 23.07 -14.95 1.57
N ALA A 125 23.36 -14.84 2.87
CA ALA A 125 22.67 -13.88 3.74
C ALA A 125 22.90 -12.42 3.28
N ILE A 126 24.11 -12.07 2.88
CA ILE A 126 24.45 -10.70 2.46
C ILE A 126 23.90 -10.37 1.06
N THR A 127 23.91 -11.33 0.14
CA THR A 127 23.52 -11.10 -1.26
C THR A 127 22.05 -11.37 -1.49
N THR A 128 21.55 -12.55 -1.09
CA THR A 128 20.20 -13.00 -1.42
C THR A 128 19.17 -12.52 -0.40
N ASP A 129 19.41 -12.73 0.90
CA ASP A 129 18.42 -12.37 1.93
C ASP A 129 18.24 -10.86 2.04
N LEU A 130 19.33 -10.07 1.95
CA LEU A 130 19.23 -8.62 1.93
C LEU A 130 18.58 -8.09 0.64
N ALA A 131 18.84 -8.71 -0.51
CA ALA A 131 18.16 -8.35 -1.76
C ALA A 131 16.66 -8.67 -1.71
N PHE A 132 16.30 -9.82 -1.15
CA PHE A 132 14.89 -10.16 -0.91
C PHE A 132 14.21 -9.17 0.04
N PHE A 133 14.88 -8.79 1.13
CA PHE A 133 14.40 -7.76 2.03
C PHE A 133 14.19 -6.42 1.32
N GLU A 134 15.14 -6.00 0.49
CA GLU A 134 15.09 -4.77 -0.30
C GLU A 134 13.84 -4.74 -1.21
N MET A 135 13.56 -5.84 -1.91
CA MET A 135 12.40 -5.95 -2.80
C MET A 135 11.06 -6.01 -2.05
N GLN A 136 11.01 -6.73 -0.94
CA GLN A 136 9.74 -7.07 -0.29
C GLN A 136 9.36 -6.16 0.87
N ALA A 137 10.33 -5.55 1.57
CA ALA A 137 10.03 -4.80 2.79
C ALA A 137 9.07 -3.63 2.54
N MET A 138 9.30 -2.83 1.50
CA MET A 138 8.40 -1.71 1.18
C MET A 138 7.08 -2.16 0.58
N ASN A 139 7.09 -3.20 -0.26
CA ASN A 139 5.87 -3.78 -0.82
C ASN A 139 4.91 -4.27 0.28
N VAL A 140 5.45 -4.97 1.28
CA VAL A 140 4.64 -5.44 2.42
C VAL A 140 4.07 -4.27 3.22
N ILE A 141 4.90 -3.25 3.53
CA ILE A 141 4.43 -2.06 4.25
C ILE A 141 3.37 -1.33 3.44
N ASN A 142 3.62 -1.09 2.16
CA ASN A 142 2.71 -0.39 1.27
C ASN A 142 1.38 -1.13 1.14
N ASN A 143 1.41 -2.43 0.87
CA ASN A 143 0.19 -3.23 0.72
C ASN A 143 -0.65 -3.26 2.00
N ILE A 144 -0.02 -3.36 3.17
CA ILE A 144 -0.73 -3.32 4.45
C ILE A 144 -1.37 -1.95 4.66
N VAL A 145 -0.58 -0.88 4.53
CA VAL A 145 -1.06 0.50 4.74
C VAL A 145 -2.18 0.84 3.76
N ASP A 146 -1.99 0.54 2.47
CA ASP A 146 -2.98 0.82 1.43
C ASP A 146 -4.28 0.04 1.65
N SER A 147 -4.19 -1.24 2.05
CA SER A 147 -5.37 -2.07 2.33
C SER A 147 -6.18 -1.53 3.50
N TYR A 148 -5.51 -1.13 4.60
CA TYR A 148 -6.22 -0.54 5.75
C TYR A 148 -6.84 0.82 5.42
N ILE A 149 -6.12 1.67 4.69
CA ILE A 149 -6.62 2.99 4.26
C ILE A 149 -7.82 2.81 3.34
N PHE A 150 -7.71 1.94 2.32
CA PHE A 150 -8.78 1.66 1.38
C PHE A 150 -10.03 1.12 2.08
N LEU A 151 -9.85 0.17 3.00
CA LEU A 151 -10.94 -0.41 3.78
C LEU A 151 -11.65 0.65 4.61
N LEU A 152 -10.90 1.52 5.31
CA LEU A 152 -11.46 2.59 6.12
C LEU A 152 -12.26 3.58 5.27
N ILE A 153 -11.68 4.02 4.15
CA ILE A 153 -12.34 4.94 3.21
C ILE A 153 -13.61 4.31 2.65
N THR A 154 -13.56 3.03 2.26
CA THR A 154 -14.72 2.31 1.73
C THR A 154 -15.85 2.19 2.76
N ILE A 155 -15.54 1.87 4.00
CA ILE A 155 -16.55 1.80 5.07
C ILE A 155 -17.19 3.16 5.32
N VAL A 156 -16.38 4.23 5.41
CA VAL A 156 -16.88 5.59 5.60
C VAL A 156 -17.78 5.99 4.43
N PHE A 157 -17.37 5.72 3.19
CA PHE A 157 -18.17 5.99 2.01
C PHE A 157 -19.51 5.24 2.02
N LEU A 158 -19.50 3.95 2.35
CA LEU A 158 -20.73 3.15 2.43
C LEU A 158 -21.66 3.64 3.54
N LEU A 159 -21.15 4.08 4.69
CA LEU A 159 -21.96 4.65 5.77
C LEU A 159 -22.69 5.94 5.33
N PHE A 160 -22.02 6.77 4.53
CA PHE A 160 -22.64 7.98 3.99
C PHE A 160 -23.70 7.67 2.91
N PHE A 161 -23.46 6.65 2.09
CA PHE A 161 -24.37 6.30 0.99
C PHE A 161 -25.57 5.48 1.47
N SER A 162 -25.33 4.50 2.35
CA SER A 162 -26.37 3.66 2.96
C SER A 162 -25.86 3.12 4.31
N PRO A 163 -26.42 3.57 5.44
CA PRO A 163 -25.99 3.09 6.76
C PRO A 163 -26.10 1.57 6.92
N ALA A 164 -27.09 0.94 6.30
CA ALA A 164 -27.28 -0.51 6.35
C ALA A 164 -26.10 -1.25 5.69
N LEU A 165 -25.64 -0.76 4.53
CA LEU A 165 -24.49 -1.34 3.82
C LEU A 165 -23.18 -1.08 4.57
N GLY A 166 -23.02 0.10 5.17
CA GLY A 166 -21.83 0.41 5.96
C GLY A 166 -21.71 -0.46 7.21
N ILE A 167 -22.82 -0.68 7.93
CA ILE A 167 -22.86 -1.56 9.10
C ILE A 167 -22.59 -3.02 8.71
N SER A 168 -23.17 -3.53 7.62
CA SER A 168 -22.92 -4.89 7.15
C SER A 168 -21.45 -5.11 6.75
N ALA A 169 -20.82 -4.11 6.12
CA ALA A 169 -19.41 -4.13 5.79
C ALA A 169 -18.53 -4.16 7.06
N LEU A 170 -18.85 -3.37 8.08
CA LEU A 170 -18.14 -3.39 9.37
C LEU A 170 -18.22 -4.77 10.03
N ILE A 171 -19.39 -5.38 10.07
CA ILE A 171 -19.59 -6.72 10.64
C ILE A 171 -18.76 -7.76 9.85
N ALA A 172 -18.76 -7.70 8.52
CA ALA A 172 -17.98 -8.60 7.70
C ALA A 172 -16.46 -8.49 7.97
N VAL A 173 -15.94 -7.27 8.16
CA VAL A 173 -14.53 -7.03 8.50
C VAL A 173 -14.19 -7.61 9.87
N ILE A 174 -15.05 -7.42 10.88
CA ILE A 174 -14.83 -7.96 12.23
C ILE A 174 -14.80 -9.49 12.19
N ILE A 175 -15.75 -10.13 11.51
CA ILE A 175 -15.82 -11.59 11.36
C ILE A 175 -14.57 -12.12 10.64
N SER A 176 -14.14 -11.47 9.55
CA SER A 176 -12.92 -11.82 8.82
C SER A 176 -11.68 -11.73 9.69
N SER A 177 -11.56 -10.68 10.51
CA SER A 177 -10.41 -10.49 11.41
C SER A 177 -10.32 -11.59 12.46
N ILE A 178 -11.44 -11.98 13.06
CA ILE A 178 -11.51 -13.08 14.03
C ILE A 178 -11.17 -14.43 13.37
N GLY A 179 -11.63 -14.65 12.13
CA GLY A 179 -11.33 -15.87 11.36
C GLY A 179 -9.84 -16.01 11.05
N LEU A 180 -9.17 -14.91 10.71
CA LEU A 180 -7.73 -14.87 10.42
C LEU A 180 -6.88 -15.11 11.68
N ASP A 181 -7.26 -14.54 12.83
CA ASP A 181 -6.56 -14.77 14.09
C ASP A 181 -6.64 -16.24 14.52
N ARG A 182 -7.79 -16.88 14.37
CA ARG A 182 -7.93 -18.32 14.66
C ARG A 182 -7.07 -19.20 13.76
N LYS A 183 -6.93 -18.85 12.48
CA LYS A 183 -6.09 -19.61 11.53
C LYS A 183 -4.60 -19.41 11.82
N SER A 184 -4.18 -18.22 12.20
CA SER A 184 -2.80 -17.91 12.60
C SER A 184 -2.38 -18.63 13.88
N THR A 185 -3.30 -18.82 14.83
CA THR A 185 -3.04 -19.49 16.11
C THR A 185 -2.95 -21.03 15.97
N ARG A 186 -3.52 -21.60 14.90
CA ARG A 186 -3.44 -23.06 14.64
C ARG A 186 -2.19 -23.47 13.84
N LEU A 187 -1.47 -22.53 13.27
CA LEU A 187 -0.27 -22.78 12.45
C LEU A 187 1.05 -22.52 13.20
N ASN A 188 0.99 -22.11 14.46
CA ASN A 188 2.09 -22.03 15.43
C ASN A 188 1.91 -23.07 16.52
#